data_d806e0f4fc7e040f788dc1f7ca9873bb
#
_entry.id   d806e0f4fc7e040f788dc1f7ca9873bb
#
_cell.length_a   1.000
_cell.length_b   1.000
_cell.length_c   1.000
_cell.angle_alpha   90.00
_cell.angle_beta   90.00
_cell.angle_gamma   90.00
#
_symmetry.space_group_name_H-M   'P 1'
#
loop_
_entity.id
_entity.type
_entity.pdbx_description
1 polymer ?
#
loop_
_entity_poly.entity_id
_entity_poly.type
_entity_poly.pdbx_seq_one_letter_code
_entity_poly.pdbx_strand_id
1 'polypeptide(L)'
;MYYFLTHFFFFNNFTYVKGVIKVKTNIWNMKDYSQDPHTFSQLAEIKTIYENGGLIAIPTETVYGLGANAKNEQAVENIYKAKGRPSDNPLIVHIYKQSQMDAFVSTIPKEAKKLMNAFWPGPISFILPLKQGYLCEKVTGGLNSIAVRMPSHPIGRAILEYVDLPIAAPSANISGRTSPTTFQHVYNDLNGKIDGIVNGDQSEEGLESTVLDCTQFPFRIARPGSITQTMLNQVVPHSVIQYDYNQLERPIAPGMKYKHYAPKTPVYMLTELTQPISELNESGLAFVLPSSMKKYVPKDGIFISLCENQRDVKGANHNLYKILHDIDDDERIKKAFIYTFDNIEGSEAVMNRMLKATGNQIVKGREL
;
A
#
# COMPACT_ATOMS: atom_id res chain seq x y z
N MET A 1 -13.02 40.07 -41.57
CA MET A 1 -11.72 39.55 -42.01
C MET A 1 -11.05 38.90 -40.80
N TYR A 2 -10.82 37.61 -40.92
CA TYR A 2 -10.52 36.60 -39.91
C TYR A 2 -9.24 36.85 -39.12
N TYR A 3 -9.27 36.58 -37.82
CA TYR A 3 -8.15 36.03 -37.07
C TYR A 3 -8.62 34.86 -36.20
N PHE A 4 -8.45 33.66 -36.68
CA PHE A 4 -8.44 32.42 -35.90
C PHE A 4 -7.02 32.24 -35.36
N LEU A 5 -6.86 32.41 -34.07
CA LEU A 5 -5.66 31.95 -33.34
C LEU A 5 -5.89 30.51 -32.90
N THR A 6 -5.23 29.60 -33.59
CA THR A 6 -5.10 28.19 -33.30
C THR A 6 -4.32 27.98 -32.02
N HIS A 7 -5.02 27.56 -30.99
CA HIS A 7 -4.36 26.89 -29.85
C HIS A 7 -4.39 25.41 -30.13
N PHE A 8 -3.28 24.89 -30.65
CA PHE A 8 -2.99 23.45 -30.68
C PHE A 8 -2.63 23.02 -29.26
N PHE A 9 -3.58 22.48 -28.51
CA PHE A 9 -3.29 21.70 -27.32
C PHE A 9 -3.12 20.22 -27.71
N PHE A 10 -1.99 19.67 -27.34
CA PHE A 10 -1.65 18.26 -27.49
C PHE A 10 -2.66 17.37 -26.76
N PHE A 11 -3.57 16.75 -27.50
CA PHE A 11 -4.39 15.63 -27.07
C PHE A 11 -3.99 14.38 -27.86
N ASN A 12 -2.92 13.70 -27.44
CA ASN A 12 -2.47 12.48 -28.11
C ASN A 12 -2.44 11.22 -27.20
N ASN A 13 -3.19 11.18 -26.10
CA ASN A 13 -3.14 10.03 -25.18
C ASN A 13 -4.48 9.28 -25.02
N PHE A 14 -5.44 9.44 -25.94
CA PHE A 14 -6.72 8.73 -25.84
C PHE A 14 -6.96 7.85 -27.06
N THR A 15 -7.23 6.57 -26.85
CA THR A 15 -7.72 5.65 -27.89
C THR A 15 -9.19 5.31 -27.61
N TYR A 16 -10.04 5.47 -28.63
CA TYR A 16 -11.46 5.09 -28.56
C TYR A 16 -11.61 3.60 -28.93
N VAL A 17 -12.01 2.75 -27.97
CA VAL A 17 -12.33 1.36 -28.25
C VAL A 17 -13.69 1.04 -27.61
N LYS A 18 -14.68 0.73 -28.43
CA LYS A 18 -16.06 0.35 -28.02
C LYS A 18 -16.73 1.34 -27.05
N GLY A 19 -16.61 2.65 -27.29
CA GLY A 19 -17.29 3.68 -26.49
C GLY A 19 -16.63 4.02 -25.14
N VAL A 20 -15.45 3.45 -24.84
CA VAL A 20 -14.67 3.76 -23.63
C VAL A 20 -13.40 4.52 -24.04
N ILE A 21 -13.20 5.68 -23.43
CA ILE A 21 -11.94 6.44 -23.56
C ILE A 21 -10.89 5.71 -22.72
N LYS A 22 -9.92 5.06 -23.35
CA LYS A 22 -8.75 4.49 -22.67
C LYS A 22 -7.63 5.52 -22.63
N VAL A 23 -7.08 5.74 -21.44
CA VAL A 23 -5.83 6.48 -21.25
C VAL A 23 -4.68 5.60 -21.74
N LYS A 24 -3.76 6.15 -22.55
CA LYS A 24 -2.52 5.45 -22.87
C LYS A 24 -1.60 5.51 -21.66
N THR A 25 -1.42 4.39 -20.98
CA THR A 25 -0.52 4.30 -19.82
C THR A 25 0.92 4.16 -20.30
N ASN A 26 1.79 5.10 -19.92
CA ASN A 26 3.23 5.02 -20.15
C ASN A 26 3.88 4.05 -19.16
N ILE A 27 4.91 3.32 -19.63
CA ILE A 27 5.67 2.39 -18.79
C ILE A 27 7.13 2.83 -18.76
N TRP A 28 7.66 3.11 -17.56
CA TRP A 28 9.06 3.44 -17.35
C TRP A 28 9.75 2.31 -16.59
N ASN A 29 10.71 1.65 -17.24
CA ASN A 29 11.50 0.60 -16.60
C ASN A 29 12.71 1.23 -15.90
N MET A 30 12.65 1.33 -14.58
CA MET A 30 13.72 1.90 -13.74
C MET A 30 14.47 0.85 -12.93
N LYS A 31 14.22 -0.45 -13.09
CA LYS A 31 14.91 -1.52 -12.33
C LYS A 31 16.42 -1.41 -12.40
N ASP A 32 16.94 -1.23 -13.61
CA ASP A 32 18.39 -1.14 -13.86
C ASP A 32 19.03 0.15 -13.32
N TYR A 33 18.20 1.10 -12.87
CA TYR A 33 18.60 2.37 -12.28
C TYR A 33 18.48 2.40 -10.76
N SER A 34 18.22 1.29 -10.09
CA SER A 34 18.01 1.24 -8.63
C SER A 34 19.21 1.75 -7.80
N GLN A 35 20.42 1.64 -8.34
CA GLN A 35 21.65 2.14 -7.69
C GLN A 35 21.88 3.64 -7.93
N ASP A 36 21.45 4.19 -9.05
CA ASP A 36 21.56 5.61 -9.40
C ASP A 36 20.31 6.09 -10.17
N PRO A 37 19.14 6.19 -9.49
CA PRO A 37 17.87 6.51 -10.14
C PRO A 37 17.82 7.90 -10.77
N HIS A 38 18.66 8.84 -10.32
CA HIS A 38 18.72 10.21 -10.83
C HIS A 38 19.26 10.28 -12.27
N THR A 39 19.94 9.25 -12.74
CA THR A 39 20.44 9.16 -14.13
C THR A 39 19.35 8.74 -15.13
N PHE A 40 18.17 8.40 -14.68
CA PHE A 40 17.06 8.04 -15.57
C PHE A 40 16.59 9.25 -16.38
N SER A 41 16.75 9.19 -17.71
CA SER A 41 16.55 10.32 -18.60
C SER A 41 15.11 10.84 -18.69
N GLN A 42 14.11 10.02 -18.30
CA GLN A 42 12.68 10.36 -18.41
C GLN A 42 12.08 10.91 -17.10
N LEU A 43 12.87 11.26 -16.09
CA LEU A 43 12.37 11.90 -14.86
C LEU A 43 11.64 13.22 -15.14
N ALA A 44 12.08 13.98 -16.14
CA ALA A 44 11.43 15.23 -16.55
C ALA A 44 10.02 14.99 -17.13
N GLU A 45 9.81 13.89 -17.86
CA GLU A 45 8.49 13.49 -18.35
C GLU A 45 7.54 13.13 -17.18
N ILE A 46 8.03 12.34 -16.22
CA ILE A 46 7.28 11.99 -14.99
C ILE A 46 6.87 13.26 -14.22
N LYS A 47 7.78 14.21 -14.06
CA LYS A 47 7.51 15.50 -13.41
C LYS A 47 6.41 16.27 -14.15
N THR A 48 6.53 16.41 -15.46
CA THR A 48 5.56 17.11 -16.29
C THR A 48 4.15 16.52 -16.17
N ILE A 49 4.04 15.19 -16.10
CA ILE A 49 2.74 14.52 -15.91
C ILE A 49 2.14 14.88 -14.54
N TYR A 50 2.91 14.83 -13.45
CA TYR A 50 2.42 15.23 -12.12
C TYR A 50 2.03 16.72 -12.04
N GLU A 51 2.80 17.60 -12.66
CA GLU A 51 2.51 19.06 -12.72
C GLU A 51 1.20 19.33 -13.48
N ASN A 52 0.91 18.55 -14.52
CA ASN A 52 -0.33 18.64 -15.29
C ASN A 52 -1.52 17.86 -14.68
N GLY A 53 -1.36 17.31 -13.46
CA GLY A 53 -2.44 16.63 -12.75
C GLY A 53 -2.66 15.18 -13.16
N GLY A 54 -1.68 14.56 -13.83
CA GLY A 54 -1.71 13.14 -14.18
C GLY A 54 -1.43 12.22 -12.99
N LEU A 55 -1.73 10.93 -13.18
CA LEU A 55 -1.59 9.86 -12.19
C LEU A 55 -0.47 8.91 -12.57
N ILE A 56 0.49 8.72 -11.68
CA ILE A 56 1.59 7.76 -11.90
C ILE A 56 1.70 6.82 -10.71
N ALA A 57 1.73 5.52 -10.97
CA ALA A 57 2.05 4.52 -9.95
C ALA A 57 3.57 4.39 -9.80
N ILE A 58 4.05 4.50 -8.56
CA ILE A 58 5.47 4.45 -8.20
C ILE A 58 5.76 3.34 -7.18
N PRO A 59 6.95 2.71 -7.25
CA PRO A 59 7.38 1.73 -6.25
C PRO A 59 7.69 2.42 -4.92
N THR A 60 7.33 1.74 -3.83
CA THR A 60 7.84 2.04 -2.49
C THR A 60 8.29 0.75 -1.81
N GLU A 61 9.01 0.85 -0.70
CA GLU A 61 9.45 -0.32 0.05
C GLU A 61 8.29 -1.12 0.64
N THR A 62 7.11 -0.52 0.81
CA THR A 62 5.92 -1.16 1.38
C THR A 62 5.02 -1.80 0.33
N VAL A 63 4.37 -1.00 -0.50
CA VAL A 63 3.53 -1.37 -1.64
C VAL A 63 3.64 -0.28 -2.71
N TYR A 64 3.30 -0.57 -3.95
CA TYR A 64 3.21 0.48 -4.97
C TYR A 64 2.14 1.50 -4.62
N GLY A 65 2.47 2.78 -4.79
CA GLY A 65 1.58 3.91 -4.53
C GLY A 65 1.07 4.55 -5.82
N LEU A 66 -0.22 4.84 -5.92
CA LEU A 66 -0.80 5.64 -7.01
C LEU A 66 -0.70 7.12 -6.66
N GLY A 67 0.28 7.80 -7.24
CA GLY A 67 0.62 9.18 -6.93
C GLY A 67 -0.14 10.20 -7.75
N ALA A 68 -0.49 11.31 -7.10
CA ALA A 68 -0.95 12.55 -7.70
C ALA A 68 -0.44 13.77 -6.94
N ASN A 69 -0.33 14.92 -7.60
CA ASN A 69 -0.01 16.18 -6.94
C ASN A 69 -1.09 16.54 -5.89
N ALA A 70 -0.72 16.50 -4.61
CA ALA A 70 -1.61 16.73 -3.48
C ALA A 70 -2.19 18.17 -3.39
N LYS A 71 -1.66 19.09 -4.19
CA LYS A 71 -2.17 20.46 -4.31
C LYS A 71 -3.27 20.59 -5.38
N ASN A 72 -3.35 19.62 -6.29
CA ASN A 72 -4.29 19.66 -7.41
C ASN A 72 -5.53 18.83 -7.09
N GLU A 73 -6.66 19.50 -6.86
CA GLU A 73 -7.91 18.85 -6.48
C GLU A 73 -8.41 17.86 -7.54
N GLN A 74 -8.31 18.20 -8.83
CA GLN A 74 -8.74 17.34 -9.91
C GLN A 74 -7.86 16.09 -10.00
N ALA A 75 -6.54 16.20 -9.79
CA ALA A 75 -5.62 15.08 -9.77
C ALA A 75 -5.96 14.11 -8.62
N VAL A 76 -6.23 14.63 -7.43
CA VAL A 76 -6.64 13.83 -6.27
C VAL A 76 -8.00 13.17 -6.50
N GLU A 77 -8.97 13.87 -7.09
CA GLU A 77 -10.26 13.28 -7.48
C GLU A 77 -10.08 12.14 -8.48
N ASN A 78 -9.16 12.27 -9.42
CA ASN A 78 -8.85 11.23 -10.39
C ASN A 78 -8.26 9.97 -9.74
N ILE A 79 -7.51 10.08 -8.61
CA ILE A 79 -7.11 8.90 -7.80
C ILE A 79 -8.36 8.12 -7.36
N TYR A 80 -9.34 8.80 -6.75
CA TYR A 80 -10.56 8.15 -6.27
C TYR A 80 -11.34 7.49 -7.42
N LYS A 81 -11.46 8.18 -8.57
CA LYS A 81 -12.10 7.64 -9.78
C LYS A 81 -11.38 6.41 -10.35
N ALA A 82 -10.06 6.50 -10.55
CA ALA A 82 -9.27 5.40 -11.11
C ALA A 82 -9.32 4.12 -10.25
N LYS A 83 -9.39 4.29 -8.92
CA LYS A 83 -9.47 3.18 -7.96
C LYS A 83 -10.90 2.70 -7.67
N GLY A 84 -11.93 3.48 -7.98
CA GLY A 84 -13.28 3.26 -7.43
C GLY A 84 -13.31 3.39 -5.90
N ARG A 85 -12.50 4.32 -5.33
CA ARG A 85 -12.34 4.51 -3.89
C ARG A 85 -13.32 5.57 -3.37
N PRO A 86 -13.96 5.38 -2.20
CA PRO A 86 -14.72 6.43 -1.53
C PRO A 86 -13.84 7.63 -1.16
N SER A 87 -14.34 8.84 -1.43
CA SER A 87 -13.57 10.09 -1.23
C SER A 87 -13.48 10.56 0.24
N ASP A 88 -14.25 9.96 1.14
CA ASP A 88 -14.18 10.17 2.60
C ASP A 88 -13.00 9.43 3.27
N ASN A 89 -12.24 8.65 2.51
CA ASN A 89 -11.12 7.86 3.01
C ASN A 89 -9.80 8.62 2.71
N PRO A 90 -9.15 9.25 3.72
CA PRO A 90 -8.01 10.15 3.53
C PRO A 90 -6.83 9.47 2.83
N LEU A 91 -5.93 10.28 2.27
CA LEU A 91 -4.72 9.81 1.58
C LEU A 91 -3.48 10.14 2.41
N ILE A 92 -2.39 9.40 2.18
CA ILE A 92 -1.08 9.67 2.75
C ILE A 92 -0.29 10.53 1.77
N VAL A 93 0.26 11.65 2.24
CA VAL A 93 1.15 12.51 1.46
C VAL A 93 2.57 12.01 1.58
N HIS A 94 3.20 11.73 0.43
CA HIS A 94 4.58 11.30 0.34
C HIS A 94 5.48 12.50 0.05
N ILE A 95 6.59 12.58 0.80
CA ILE A 95 7.61 13.63 0.73
C ILE A 95 8.99 13.01 0.59
N TYR A 96 9.99 13.78 0.13
CA TYR A 96 11.38 13.32 0.10
C TYR A 96 12.27 13.97 1.18
N LYS A 97 11.82 15.09 1.77
CA LYS A 97 12.51 15.78 2.88
C LYS A 97 11.52 16.35 3.90
N GLN A 98 11.89 16.37 5.17
CA GLN A 98 10.99 16.81 6.26
C GLN A 98 10.55 18.27 6.12
N SER A 99 11.39 19.16 5.58
CA SER A 99 11.06 20.58 5.41
C SER A 99 9.88 20.86 4.48
N GLN A 100 9.48 19.90 3.62
CA GLN A 100 8.26 20.06 2.83
C GLN A 100 7.00 20.13 3.71
N MET A 101 7.03 19.57 4.93
CA MET A 101 5.89 19.62 5.86
C MET A 101 5.62 21.01 6.40
N ASP A 102 6.58 21.93 6.43
CA ASP A 102 6.42 23.29 6.96
C ASP A 102 5.30 24.07 6.25
N ALA A 103 4.98 23.66 5.01
CA ALA A 103 3.92 24.27 4.22
C ALA A 103 2.50 23.82 4.64
N PHE A 104 2.33 22.60 5.14
CA PHE A 104 1.01 21.99 5.35
C PHE A 104 0.80 21.28 6.71
N VAL A 105 1.82 21.23 7.56
CA VAL A 105 1.72 20.75 8.95
C VAL A 105 1.82 21.94 9.88
N SER A 106 0.86 22.08 10.82
CA SER A 106 0.83 23.21 11.74
C SER A 106 1.79 23.02 12.90
N THR A 107 1.93 21.80 13.42
CA THR A 107 2.74 21.49 14.59
C THR A 107 3.26 20.05 14.52
N ILE A 108 4.53 19.85 14.87
CA ILE A 108 5.14 18.53 15.01
C ILE A 108 5.53 18.35 16.48
N PRO A 109 4.89 17.40 17.22
CA PRO A 109 5.30 17.10 18.59
C PRO A 109 6.76 16.69 18.67
N LYS A 110 7.44 17.08 19.75
CA LYS A 110 8.87 16.81 19.95
C LYS A 110 9.19 15.30 19.90
N GLU A 111 8.31 14.49 20.50
CA GLU A 111 8.41 13.04 20.51
C GLU A 111 8.21 12.45 19.10
N ALA A 112 7.26 12.96 18.33
CA ALA A 112 7.06 12.56 16.94
C ALA A 112 8.30 12.89 16.08
N LYS A 113 8.93 14.04 16.28
CA LYS A 113 10.15 14.42 15.57
C LYS A 113 11.32 13.46 15.86
N LYS A 114 11.45 12.96 17.11
CA LYS A 114 12.45 11.93 17.44
C LYS A 114 12.18 10.62 16.70
N LEU A 115 10.92 10.19 16.64
CA LEU A 115 10.51 8.99 15.91
C LEU A 115 10.73 9.15 14.40
N MET A 116 10.40 10.31 13.82
CA MET A 116 10.70 10.60 12.41
C MET A 116 12.20 10.50 12.11
N ASN A 117 13.05 11.05 12.95
CA ASN A 117 14.50 10.99 12.76
C ASN A 117 15.07 9.56 12.89
N ALA A 118 14.41 8.69 13.65
CA ALA A 118 14.83 7.30 13.81
C ALA A 118 14.33 6.38 12.69
N PHE A 119 13.13 6.64 12.12
CA PHE A 119 12.46 5.72 11.22
C PHE A 119 12.23 6.25 9.81
N TRP A 120 12.53 7.52 9.52
CA TRP A 120 12.48 8.09 8.18
C TRP A 120 13.90 8.29 7.58
N PRO A 121 14.06 7.96 6.29
CA PRO A 121 13.08 7.37 5.36
C PRO A 121 12.74 5.91 5.73
N GLY A 122 11.45 5.54 5.60
CA GLY A 122 11.04 4.18 5.98
C GLY A 122 9.54 3.90 6.02
N PRO A 123 9.17 2.68 6.47
CA PRO A 123 7.82 2.14 6.37
C PRO A 123 6.87 2.62 7.48
N ILE A 124 6.92 3.91 7.82
CA ILE A 124 6.04 4.53 8.81
C ILE A 124 5.48 5.87 8.31
N SER A 125 4.20 6.10 8.57
CA SER A 125 3.47 7.34 8.31
C SER A 125 3.05 7.98 9.62
N PHE A 126 3.11 9.31 9.71
CA PHE A 126 2.71 10.08 10.89
C PHE A 126 1.48 10.92 10.56
N ILE A 127 0.42 10.78 11.37
CA ILE A 127 -0.74 11.68 11.31
C ILE A 127 -0.44 12.89 12.19
N LEU A 128 -0.50 14.08 11.58
CA LEU A 128 -0.12 15.35 12.18
C LEU A 128 -1.25 16.37 12.00
N PRO A 129 -1.35 17.40 12.88
CA PRO A 129 -2.29 18.50 12.71
C PRO A 129 -2.04 19.24 11.40
N LEU A 130 -3.10 19.41 10.60
CA LEU A 130 -3.07 20.08 9.29
C LEU A 130 -2.95 21.59 9.44
N LYS A 131 -2.13 22.23 8.57
CA LYS A 131 -2.17 23.65 8.28
C LYS A 131 -2.93 23.83 6.97
N GLN A 132 -4.06 24.51 7.01
CA GLN A 132 -4.96 24.71 5.88
C GLN A 132 -4.33 25.55 4.75
N GLY A 133 -4.85 25.38 3.52
CA GLY A 133 -4.61 26.28 2.38
C GLY A 133 -3.46 25.88 1.46
N TYR A 134 -2.68 24.81 1.75
CA TYR A 134 -1.62 24.35 0.87
C TYR A 134 -1.95 23.07 0.10
N LEU A 135 -2.52 22.08 0.78
CA LEU A 135 -3.03 20.85 0.16
C LEU A 135 -4.50 21.04 -0.23
N CYS A 136 -4.95 20.33 -1.27
CA CYS A 136 -6.38 20.32 -1.58
C CYS A 136 -7.18 19.57 -0.50
N GLU A 137 -8.42 19.98 -0.25
CA GLU A 137 -9.25 19.43 0.82
C GLU A 137 -9.55 17.93 0.66
N LYS A 138 -9.63 17.44 -0.57
CA LYS A 138 -9.91 16.03 -0.86
C LYS A 138 -8.84 15.07 -0.36
N VAL A 139 -7.59 15.53 -0.14
CA VAL A 139 -6.51 14.69 0.39
C VAL A 139 -6.80 14.22 1.81
N THR A 140 -7.42 15.09 2.62
CA THR A 140 -7.68 14.82 4.04
C THR A 140 -8.98 14.07 4.30
N GLY A 141 -9.86 13.96 3.29
CA GLY A 141 -11.21 13.41 3.50
C GLY A 141 -12.05 14.24 4.50
N GLY A 142 -11.76 15.55 4.63
CA GLY A 142 -12.44 16.48 5.54
C GLY A 142 -11.91 16.44 6.98
N LEU A 143 -10.75 15.85 7.25
CA LEU A 143 -10.11 15.85 8.56
C LEU A 143 -9.22 17.07 8.75
N ASN A 144 -9.04 17.50 10.02
CA ASN A 144 -8.09 18.53 10.42
C ASN A 144 -6.67 18.00 10.67
N SER A 145 -6.38 16.81 10.12
CA SER A 145 -5.09 16.15 10.21
C SER A 145 -4.69 15.57 8.87
N ILE A 146 -3.41 15.32 8.71
CA ILE A 146 -2.83 14.75 7.50
C ILE A 146 -1.82 13.66 7.82
N ALA A 147 -1.90 12.54 7.14
CA ALA A 147 -0.89 11.49 7.21
C ALA A 147 0.25 11.80 6.22
N VAL A 148 1.48 11.79 6.71
CA VAL A 148 2.69 12.09 5.94
C VAL A 148 3.67 10.93 6.03
N ARG A 149 4.37 10.64 4.94
CA ARG A 149 5.38 9.59 4.87
C ARG A 149 6.57 10.00 4.03
N MET A 150 7.76 9.57 4.43
CA MET A 150 8.98 9.65 3.65
C MET A 150 9.47 8.22 3.35
N PRO A 151 9.14 7.66 2.15
CA PRO A 151 9.50 6.29 1.81
C PRO A 151 11.00 6.11 1.63
N SER A 152 11.50 4.87 1.77
CA SER A 152 12.93 4.55 1.63
C SER A 152 13.32 3.96 0.28
N HIS A 153 12.36 3.53 -0.56
CA HIS A 153 12.66 2.90 -1.85
C HIS A 153 13.45 3.83 -2.77
N PRO A 154 14.64 3.44 -3.29
CA PRO A 154 15.54 4.35 -4.03
C PRO A 154 14.86 5.04 -5.21
N ILE A 155 14.17 4.28 -6.06
CA ILE A 155 13.47 4.82 -7.24
C ILE A 155 12.33 5.76 -6.83
N GLY A 156 11.51 5.34 -5.86
CA GLY A 156 10.41 6.17 -5.35
C GLY A 156 10.91 7.50 -4.78
N ARG A 157 12.00 7.47 -4.01
CA ARG A 157 12.64 8.68 -3.46
C ARG A 157 13.17 9.61 -4.54
N ALA A 158 13.89 9.06 -5.54
CA ALA A 158 14.45 9.88 -6.62
C ALA A 158 13.36 10.58 -7.43
N ILE A 159 12.22 9.90 -7.67
CA ILE A 159 11.06 10.52 -8.32
C ILE A 159 10.49 11.64 -7.45
N LEU A 160 10.24 11.39 -6.15
CA LEU A 160 9.71 12.41 -5.23
C LEU A 160 10.64 13.63 -5.14
N GLU A 161 11.95 13.42 -5.11
CA GLU A 161 12.96 14.47 -5.07
C GLU A 161 12.99 15.28 -6.36
N TYR A 162 13.01 14.61 -7.52
CA TYR A 162 13.06 15.30 -8.82
C TYR A 162 11.77 16.10 -9.11
N VAL A 163 10.63 15.54 -8.72
CA VAL A 163 9.31 16.18 -8.88
C VAL A 163 9.17 17.38 -7.96
N ASP A 164 9.65 17.30 -6.73
CA ASP A 164 9.60 18.33 -5.68
C ASP A 164 8.19 18.85 -5.37
N LEU A 165 7.20 17.94 -5.41
CA LEU A 165 5.80 18.20 -5.04
C LEU A 165 5.40 17.26 -3.89
N PRO A 166 4.47 17.66 -3.02
CA PRO A 166 3.80 16.71 -2.12
C PRO A 166 2.91 15.79 -2.95
N ILE A 167 3.14 14.48 -2.87
CA ILE A 167 2.42 13.48 -3.67
C ILE A 167 1.46 12.70 -2.78
N ALA A 168 0.15 12.87 -3.01
CA ALA A 168 -0.85 12.02 -2.39
C ALA A 168 -0.83 10.64 -3.05
N ALA A 169 -0.58 9.57 -2.27
CA ALA A 169 -0.43 8.24 -2.84
C ALA A 169 -1.03 7.15 -1.94
N PRO A 170 -2.27 6.69 -2.21
CA PRO A 170 -2.77 5.40 -1.71
C PRO A 170 -2.10 4.24 -2.46
N SER A 171 -2.32 2.99 -2.02
CA SER A 171 -1.89 1.80 -2.77
C SER A 171 -2.41 1.79 -4.22
N ALA A 172 -1.61 1.31 -5.18
CA ALA A 172 -1.90 1.39 -6.62
C ALA A 172 -2.75 0.20 -7.14
N ASN A 173 -3.87 -0.11 -6.48
CA ASN A 173 -4.84 -1.17 -6.84
C ASN A 173 -6.26 -0.62 -6.96
N ILE A 174 -7.16 -1.38 -7.59
CA ILE A 174 -8.60 -1.15 -7.51
C ILE A 174 -9.05 -1.31 -6.06
N SER A 175 -9.93 -0.43 -5.58
CA SER A 175 -10.40 -0.43 -4.20
C SER A 175 -11.01 -1.78 -3.80
N GLY A 176 -10.67 -2.27 -2.62
CA GLY A 176 -11.11 -3.57 -2.11
C GLY A 176 -10.20 -4.74 -2.47
N ARG A 177 -9.45 -4.68 -3.55
CA ARG A 177 -8.48 -5.72 -3.97
C ARG A 177 -7.21 -5.68 -3.12
N THR A 178 -6.40 -6.74 -3.26
CA THR A 178 -5.08 -6.87 -2.65
C THR A 178 -4.15 -5.75 -3.10
N SER A 179 -3.38 -5.16 -2.18
CA SER A 179 -2.42 -4.12 -2.51
C SER A 179 -1.28 -4.65 -3.39
N PRO A 180 -0.77 -3.86 -4.34
CA PRO A 180 0.25 -4.31 -5.28
C PRO A 180 1.64 -4.20 -4.68
N THR A 181 2.41 -5.28 -4.77
CA THR A 181 3.83 -5.33 -4.36
C THR A 181 4.79 -5.47 -5.53
N THR A 182 4.27 -5.62 -6.75
CA THR A 182 5.05 -5.70 -7.99
C THR A 182 4.44 -4.81 -9.07
N PHE A 183 5.25 -4.47 -10.07
CA PHE A 183 4.78 -3.79 -11.28
C PHE A 183 3.60 -4.53 -11.94
N GLN A 184 3.66 -5.86 -12.05
CA GLN A 184 2.63 -6.65 -12.72
C GLN A 184 1.27 -6.52 -12.03
N HIS A 185 1.22 -6.47 -10.70
CA HIS A 185 -0.03 -6.26 -9.97
C HIS A 185 -0.67 -4.91 -10.31
N VAL A 186 0.15 -3.84 -10.37
CA VAL A 186 -0.32 -2.51 -10.77
C VAL A 186 -0.82 -2.51 -12.21
N TYR A 187 -0.05 -3.14 -13.12
CA TYR A 187 -0.39 -3.22 -14.53
C TYR A 187 -1.73 -3.92 -14.76
N ASN A 188 -1.97 -5.04 -14.07
CA ASN A 188 -3.22 -5.80 -14.16
C ASN A 188 -4.43 -4.97 -13.72
N ASP A 189 -4.28 -4.11 -12.71
CA ASP A 189 -5.39 -3.33 -12.15
C ASP A 189 -5.61 -1.98 -12.85
N LEU A 190 -4.53 -1.27 -13.24
CA LEU A 190 -4.58 0.15 -13.58
C LEU A 190 -4.11 0.51 -14.99
N ASN A 191 -3.59 -0.44 -15.78
CA ASN A 191 -3.24 -0.18 -17.19
C ASN A 191 -4.47 0.29 -17.97
N GLY A 192 -4.33 1.38 -18.74
CA GLY A 192 -5.41 2.02 -19.49
C GLY A 192 -6.33 2.93 -18.65
N LYS A 193 -6.01 3.14 -17.35
CA LYS A 193 -6.77 4.00 -16.42
C LYS A 193 -5.97 5.15 -15.84
N ILE A 194 -4.63 5.09 -15.90
CA ILE A 194 -3.70 6.07 -15.35
C ILE A 194 -2.63 6.44 -16.38
N ASP A 195 -1.96 7.57 -16.18
CA ASP A 195 -1.01 8.13 -17.15
C ASP A 195 0.31 7.38 -17.21
N GLY A 196 0.70 6.72 -16.10
CA GLY A 196 1.95 5.97 -16.12
C GLY A 196 2.17 5.02 -14.96
N ILE A 197 3.06 4.05 -15.19
CA ILE A 197 3.53 3.08 -14.18
C ILE A 197 5.05 3.00 -14.24
N VAL A 198 5.69 3.23 -13.11
CA VAL A 198 7.13 3.01 -12.98
C VAL A 198 7.38 1.57 -12.57
N ASN A 199 8.11 0.83 -13.40
CA ASN A 199 8.55 -0.52 -13.08
C ASN A 199 9.84 -0.45 -12.24
N GLY A 200 9.72 -0.72 -10.95
CA GLY A 200 10.79 -0.94 -10.00
C GLY A 200 10.86 -2.40 -9.57
N ASP A 201 11.62 -2.67 -8.53
CA ASP A 201 11.67 -4.00 -7.93
C ASP A 201 10.41 -4.30 -7.11
N GLN A 202 10.28 -5.56 -6.63
CA GLN A 202 9.26 -5.94 -5.68
C GLN A 202 9.44 -5.15 -4.38
N SER A 203 8.32 -4.71 -3.77
CA SER A 203 8.33 -4.02 -2.48
C SER A 203 8.95 -4.91 -1.38
N GLU A 204 9.94 -4.41 -0.66
CA GLU A 204 10.70 -5.17 0.33
C GLU A 204 9.86 -5.59 1.55
N GLU A 205 9.03 -4.68 2.08
CA GLU A 205 8.19 -4.92 3.25
C GLU A 205 6.94 -5.76 2.94
N GLY A 206 6.40 -5.62 1.73
CA GLY A 206 5.26 -6.38 1.24
C GLY A 206 3.89 -5.98 1.82
N LEU A 207 3.83 -5.20 2.88
CA LEU A 207 2.62 -4.65 3.49
C LEU A 207 2.72 -3.13 3.63
N GLU A 208 1.58 -2.45 3.80
CA GLU A 208 1.54 -1.00 3.97
C GLU A 208 2.24 -0.57 5.27
N SER A 209 2.70 0.69 5.27
CA SER A 209 3.36 1.34 6.41
C SER A 209 2.57 1.26 7.70
N THR A 210 3.26 1.22 8.83
CA THR A 210 2.69 1.61 10.12
C THR A 210 2.14 3.03 10.02
N VAL A 211 0.96 3.29 10.59
CA VAL A 211 0.39 4.65 10.68
C VAL A 211 0.28 5.02 12.15
N LEU A 212 1.02 6.03 12.56
CA LEU A 212 1.07 6.53 13.92
C LEU A 212 0.30 7.85 14.01
N ASP A 213 -0.74 7.88 14.83
CA ASP A 213 -1.48 9.10 15.15
C ASP A 213 -0.73 9.89 16.23
N CYS A 214 -0.20 11.04 15.83
CA CYS A 214 0.54 11.97 16.67
C CYS A 214 -0.26 13.25 17.01
N THR A 215 -1.57 13.26 16.77
CA THR A 215 -2.43 14.41 17.11
C THR A 215 -2.69 14.54 18.61
N GLN A 216 -2.52 13.47 19.36
CA GLN A 216 -2.65 13.42 20.81
C GLN A 216 -1.52 12.60 21.43
N PHE A 217 -1.13 12.90 22.67
CA PHE A 217 -0.14 12.12 23.41
C PHE A 217 -0.80 11.38 24.59
N PRO A 218 -0.46 10.11 24.87
CA PRO A 218 0.46 9.25 24.10
C PRO A 218 -0.06 8.94 22.69
N PHE A 219 0.86 8.74 21.75
CA PHE A 219 0.56 8.43 20.36
C PHE A 219 -0.12 7.07 20.22
N ARG A 220 -0.85 6.86 19.09
CA ARG A 220 -1.61 5.63 18.87
C ARG A 220 -1.31 5.06 17.50
N ILE A 221 -1.09 3.75 17.41
CA ILE A 221 -0.97 3.05 16.14
C ILE A 221 -2.37 2.92 15.52
N ALA A 222 -2.66 3.75 14.52
CA ALA A 222 -3.92 3.71 13.76
C ALA A 222 -3.97 2.54 12.76
N ARG A 223 -2.81 2.09 12.26
CA ARG A 223 -2.68 0.90 11.42
C ARG A 223 -1.34 0.22 11.70
N PRO A 224 -1.32 -1.07 12.07
CA PRO A 224 -0.06 -1.80 12.25
C PRO A 224 0.65 -2.02 10.92
N GLY A 225 1.98 -1.97 10.94
CA GLY A 225 2.92 -2.25 9.86
C GLY A 225 4.20 -2.86 10.44
N SER A 226 5.28 -2.88 9.68
CA SER A 226 6.57 -3.48 10.11
C SER A 226 7.27 -2.72 11.25
N ILE A 227 6.96 -1.43 11.43
CA ILE A 227 7.42 -0.69 12.61
C ILE A 227 6.43 -0.92 13.75
N THR A 228 6.87 -1.67 14.78
CA THR A 228 6.04 -2.13 15.90
C THR A 228 5.98 -1.12 17.05
N GLN A 229 5.02 -1.29 17.95
CA GLN A 229 4.94 -0.52 19.19
C GLN A 229 6.22 -0.64 20.04
N THR A 230 6.77 -1.85 20.14
CA THR A 230 8.03 -2.12 20.86
C THR A 230 9.17 -1.27 20.29
N MET A 231 9.36 -1.26 18.95
CA MET A 231 10.40 -0.47 18.28
C MET A 231 10.23 1.03 18.55
N LEU A 232 9.00 1.54 18.47
CA LEU A 232 8.70 2.96 18.73
C LEU A 232 9.01 3.34 20.17
N ASN A 233 8.61 2.51 21.14
CA ASN A 233 8.85 2.74 22.56
C ASN A 233 10.33 2.54 22.98
N GLN A 234 11.15 1.84 22.19
CA GLN A 234 12.60 1.82 22.37
C GLN A 234 13.26 3.17 22.06
N VAL A 235 12.72 3.93 21.09
CA VAL A 235 13.24 5.26 20.74
C VAL A 235 12.71 6.34 21.69
N VAL A 236 11.39 6.29 21.99
CA VAL A 236 10.73 7.23 22.92
C VAL A 236 9.88 6.43 23.90
N PRO A 237 10.41 6.13 25.11
CA PRO A 237 9.74 5.29 26.08
C PRO A 237 8.33 5.79 26.43
N HIS A 238 7.37 4.86 26.50
CA HIS A 238 5.96 5.11 26.88
C HIS A 238 5.22 6.11 25.98
N SER A 239 5.77 6.43 24.82
CA SER A 239 5.14 7.41 23.91
C SER A 239 4.01 6.83 23.06
N VAL A 240 3.98 5.50 22.88
CA VAL A 240 3.03 4.84 21.99
C VAL A 240 2.23 3.79 22.73
N ILE A 241 0.92 3.84 22.56
CA ILE A 241 -0.03 2.85 23.07
C ILE A 241 -0.73 2.13 21.91
N GLN A 242 -1.15 0.90 22.16
CA GLN A 242 -1.95 0.13 21.22
C GLN A 242 -3.36 0.74 21.12
N TYR A 243 -3.88 0.79 19.92
CA TYR A 243 -5.20 1.35 19.66
C TYR A 243 -6.27 0.25 19.66
N ASP A 244 -7.42 0.53 20.28
CA ASP A 244 -8.61 -0.31 20.14
C ASP A 244 -9.37 0.09 18.87
N TYR A 245 -9.24 -0.71 17.82
CA TYR A 245 -9.84 -0.47 16.51
C TYR A 245 -11.38 -0.45 16.52
N ASN A 246 -12.01 -0.93 17.60
CA ASN A 246 -13.48 -0.98 17.72
C ASN A 246 -14.09 0.36 18.14
N GLN A 247 -13.29 1.35 18.54
CA GLN A 247 -13.77 2.63 19.08
C GLN A 247 -13.81 3.79 18.09
N LEU A 248 -13.46 3.59 16.80
CA LEU A 248 -13.43 4.67 15.81
C LEU A 248 -14.75 4.83 15.07
N GLU A 249 -15.38 5.99 15.22
CA GLU A 249 -16.55 6.39 14.42
C GLU A 249 -16.18 6.73 12.96
N ARG A 250 -14.97 7.24 12.70
CA ARG A 250 -14.48 7.62 11.35
C ARG A 250 -13.06 7.12 11.10
N PRO A 251 -12.72 6.71 9.86
CA PRO A 251 -11.37 6.31 9.52
C PRO A 251 -10.43 7.52 9.54
N ILE A 252 -9.38 7.47 10.34
CA ILE A 252 -8.31 8.49 10.39
C ILE A 252 -7.12 8.12 9.49
N ALA A 253 -7.10 6.89 8.96
CA ALA A 253 -6.07 6.39 8.06
C ALA A 253 -6.65 5.42 7.02
N PRO A 254 -5.97 5.25 5.87
CA PRO A 254 -6.34 4.25 4.87
C PRO A 254 -6.37 2.82 5.45
N GLY A 255 -7.37 2.02 5.03
CA GLY A 255 -7.46 0.60 5.41
C GLY A 255 -8.22 0.32 6.72
N MET A 256 -8.90 1.30 7.31
CA MET A 256 -9.61 1.11 8.58
C MET A 256 -11.09 0.72 8.44
N LYS A 257 -11.83 1.26 7.47
CA LYS A 257 -13.31 1.19 7.44
C LYS A 257 -13.89 0.17 6.47
N TYR A 258 -13.31 0.03 5.28
CA TYR A 258 -13.90 -0.72 4.17
C TYR A 258 -13.31 -2.14 4.06
N LYS A 259 -14.01 -3.05 3.35
CA LYS A 259 -13.44 -4.33 2.95
C LYS A 259 -12.19 -4.06 2.10
N HIS A 260 -11.05 -4.59 2.52
CA HIS A 260 -9.76 -4.39 1.90
C HIS A 260 -9.04 -5.73 1.74
N TYR A 261 -8.10 -5.78 0.79
CA TYR A 261 -7.13 -6.86 0.60
C TYR A 261 -7.73 -8.21 0.21
N ALA A 262 -9.02 -8.27 -0.12
CA ALA A 262 -9.69 -9.53 -0.42
C ALA A 262 -9.36 -9.99 -1.85
N PRO A 263 -8.77 -11.20 -2.04
CA PRO A 263 -8.67 -11.84 -3.33
C PRO A 263 -10.08 -12.26 -3.83
N LYS A 264 -10.17 -12.63 -5.11
CA LYS A 264 -11.41 -13.20 -5.69
C LYS A 264 -11.61 -14.62 -5.22
N THR A 265 -10.53 -15.39 -5.16
CA THR A 265 -10.51 -16.77 -4.67
C THR A 265 -10.80 -16.78 -3.17
N PRO A 266 -11.71 -17.62 -2.67
CA PRO A 266 -11.98 -17.74 -1.24
C PRO A 266 -10.73 -18.11 -0.46
N VAL A 267 -10.42 -17.32 0.59
CA VAL A 267 -9.28 -17.57 1.48
C VAL A 267 -9.76 -17.63 2.93
N TYR A 268 -9.10 -18.49 3.71
CA TYR A 268 -9.43 -18.75 5.11
C TYR A 268 -8.16 -18.71 5.97
N MET A 269 -8.26 -18.19 7.18
CA MET A 269 -7.20 -18.32 8.18
C MET A 269 -7.18 -19.74 8.71
N LEU A 270 -6.01 -20.39 8.71
CA LEU A 270 -5.81 -21.75 9.21
C LEU A 270 -5.13 -21.72 10.57
N THR A 271 -5.87 -22.11 11.60
CA THR A 271 -5.40 -22.21 12.99
C THR A 271 -5.25 -23.66 13.44
N GLU A 272 -4.57 -23.89 14.54
CA GLU A 272 -4.48 -25.20 15.20
C GLU A 272 -4.03 -26.35 14.28
N LEU A 273 -3.16 -26.08 13.28
CA LEU A 273 -2.59 -27.11 12.43
C LEU A 273 -1.43 -27.82 13.15
N THR A 274 -1.74 -28.85 13.95
CA THR A 274 -0.79 -29.55 14.81
C THR A 274 -0.32 -30.91 14.24
N GLN A 275 -1.01 -31.44 13.23
CA GLN A 275 -0.70 -32.69 12.56
C GLN A 275 -0.92 -32.61 11.05
N PRO A 276 -0.30 -33.47 10.23
CA PRO A 276 -0.54 -33.56 8.80
C PRO A 276 -2.01 -33.82 8.49
N ILE A 277 -2.52 -33.18 7.44
CA ILE A 277 -3.85 -33.45 6.86
C ILE A 277 -3.74 -34.74 6.08
N SER A 278 -4.61 -35.72 6.37
CA SER A 278 -4.49 -37.07 5.81
C SER A 278 -5.05 -37.16 4.39
N GLU A 279 -6.24 -36.64 4.14
CA GLU A 279 -6.95 -36.72 2.86
C GLU A 279 -7.73 -35.43 2.60
N LEU A 280 -8.00 -35.13 1.33
CA LEU A 280 -8.83 -34.00 0.93
C LEU A 280 -10.16 -34.48 0.37
N ASN A 281 -11.25 -33.81 0.77
CA ASN A 281 -12.58 -34.09 0.27
C ASN A 281 -12.90 -33.39 -1.07
N GLU A 282 -12.04 -32.45 -1.49
CA GLU A 282 -12.21 -31.67 -2.72
C GLU A 282 -10.84 -31.34 -3.36
N SER A 283 -10.82 -31.13 -4.66
CA SER A 283 -9.63 -30.72 -5.41
C SER A 283 -9.48 -29.19 -5.47
N GLY A 284 -8.27 -28.69 -5.72
CA GLY A 284 -8.00 -27.26 -5.89
C GLY A 284 -7.87 -26.51 -4.57
N LEU A 285 -7.52 -27.21 -3.49
CA LEU A 285 -7.20 -26.61 -2.20
C LEU A 285 -5.73 -26.24 -2.12
N ALA A 286 -5.45 -24.99 -1.85
CA ALA A 286 -4.10 -24.49 -1.62
C ALA A 286 -3.86 -24.24 -0.12
N PHE A 287 -2.66 -24.59 0.31
CA PHE A 287 -2.18 -24.45 1.68
C PHE A 287 -0.98 -23.51 1.70
N VAL A 288 -1.21 -22.30 2.20
CA VAL A 288 -0.22 -21.23 2.31
C VAL A 288 0.42 -21.33 3.70
N LEU A 289 1.49 -22.08 3.80
CA LEU A 289 2.13 -22.44 5.07
C LEU A 289 3.62 -22.06 5.08
N PRO A 290 4.25 -21.95 6.25
CA PRO A 290 5.70 -21.93 6.34
C PRO A 290 6.33 -23.16 5.65
N SER A 291 7.49 -22.97 4.99
CA SER A 291 8.21 -24.06 4.30
C SER A 291 8.49 -25.26 5.21
N SER A 292 8.80 -25.01 6.48
CA SER A 292 8.99 -26.04 7.50
C SER A 292 7.76 -26.94 7.73
N MET A 293 6.58 -26.48 7.32
CA MET A 293 5.31 -27.20 7.46
C MET A 293 4.83 -27.87 6.16
N LYS A 294 5.62 -27.91 5.10
CA LYS A 294 5.25 -28.54 3.82
C LYS A 294 4.73 -29.98 3.98
N LYS A 295 5.30 -30.75 4.93
CA LYS A 295 4.90 -32.12 5.25
C LYS A 295 3.47 -32.24 5.81
N TYR A 296 2.83 -31.13 6.20
CA TYR A 296 1.45 -31.12 6.69
C TYR A 296 0.42 -31.09 5.57
N VAL A 297 0.86 -30.76 4.33
CA VAL A 297 -0.02 -30.69 3.16
C VAL A 297 -0.17 -32.10 2.57
N PRO A 298 -1.41 -32.55 2.34
CA PRO A 298 -1.65 -33.86 1.73
C PRO A 298 -1.20 -33.90 0.27
N LYS A 299 -1.02 -35.10 -0.29
CA LYS A 299 -0.43 -35.34 -1.62
C LYS A 299 -1.14 -34.55 -2.75
N ASP A 300 -2.45 -34.41 -2.67
CA ASP A 300 -3.28 -33.74 -3.68
C ASP A 300 -3.52 -32.25 -3.38
N GLY A 301 -2.94 -31.73 -2.28
CA GLY A 301 -2.99 -30.33 -1.91
C GLY A 301 -1.92 -29.49 -2.60
N ILE A 302 -2.24 -28.25 -2.94
CA ILE A 302 -1.30 -27.31 -3.53
C ILE A 302 -0.56 -26.59 -2.39
N PHE A 303 0.74 -26.86 -2.26
CA PHE A 303 1.57 -26.15 -1.27
C PHE A 303 2.10 -24.82 -1.82
N ILE A 304 1.92 -23.73 -1.04
CA ILE A 304 2.51 -22.42 -1.31
C ILE A 304 3.30 -21.99 -0.07
N SER A 305 4.57 -21.64 -0.27
CA SER A 305 5.43 -21.18 0.83
C SER A 305 5.12 -19.74 1.19
N LEU A 306 4.65 -19.51 2.43
CA LEU A 306 4.42 -18.17 2.97
C LEU A 306 5.73 -17.52 3.48
N CYS A 307 6.55 -18.32 4.16
CA CYS A 307 7.79 -17.91 4.82
C CYS A 307 8.62 -19.16 5.14
N GLU A 308 9.78 -19.01 5.77
CA GLU A 308 10.65 -20.18 6.08
C GLU A 308 10.09 -21.06 7.20
N ASN A 309 9.68 -20.45 8.32
CA ASN A 309 9.22 -21.16 9.52
C ASN A 309 8.14 -20.37 10.26
N GLN A 310 7.56 -20.95 11.31
CA GLN A 310 6.45 -20.39 12.07
C GLN A 310 6.79 -19.11 12.84
N ARG A 311 8.05 -18.68 12.90
CA ARG A 311 8.49 -17.42 13.54
C ARG A 311 8.94 -16.37 12.53
N ASP A 312 9.00 -16.72 11.25
CA ASP A 312 9.43 -15.82 10.18
C ASP A 312 8.29 -14.86 9.77
N VAL A 313 7.97 -13.96 10.66
CA VAL A 313 6.95 -12.91 10.43
C VAL A 313 7.38 -11.95 9.31
N LYS A 314 8.68 -11.67 9.18
CA LYS A 314 9.20 -10.79 8.11
C LYS A 314 8.94 -11.40 6.74
N GLY A 315 9.26 -12.68 6.56
CA GLY A 315 8.96 -13.39 5.31
C GLY A 315 7.46 -13.44 5.02
N ALA A 316 6.62 -13.65 6.04
CA ALA A 316 5.17 -13.64 5.89
C ALA A 316 4.63 -12.26 5.46
N ASN A 317 5.11 -11.17 6.06
CA ASN A 317 4.77 -9.80 5.65
C ASN A 317 5.15 -9.56 4.18
N HIS A 318 6.38 -9.91 3.79
CA HIS A 318 6.90 -9.72 2.44
C HIS A 318 6.07 -10.45 1.37
N ASN A 319 5.64 -11.68 1.66
CA ASN A 319 5.04 -12.56 0.67
C ASN A 319 3.51 -12.52 0.61
N LEU A 320 2.82 -12.12 1.70
CA LEU A 320 1.37 -12.27 1.81
C LEU A 320 0.61 -11.72 0.60
N TYR A 321 0.83 -10.47 0.22
CA TYR A 321 0.09 -9.87 -0.89
C TYR A 321 0.46 -10.47 -2.24
N LYS A 322 1.74 -10.79 -2.47
CA LYS A 322 2.14 -11.48 -3.69
C LYS A 322 1.41 -12.81 -3.81
N ILE A 323 1.37 -13.60 -2.75
CA ILE A 323 0.67 -14.90 -2.72
C ILE A 323 -0.84 -14.74 -2.96
N LEU A 324 -1.47 -13.71 -2.38
CA LEU A 324 -2.90 -13.46 -2.64
C LEU A 324 -3.18 -13.13 -4.12
N HIS A 325 -2.27 -12.43 -4.81
CA HIS A 325 -2.36 -12.23 -6.25
C HIS A 325 -2.10 -13.52 -7.02
N ASP A 326 -1.05 -14.27 -6.66
CA ASP A 326 -0.71 -15.55 -7.31
C ASP A 326 -1.87 -16.58 -7.21
N ILE A 327 -2.58 -16.61 -6.07
CA ILE A 327 -3.78 -17.43 -5.86
C ILE A 327 -4.91 -17.04 -6.82
N ASP A 328 -5.12 -15.73 -7.03
CA ASP A 328 -6.17 -15.26 -7.95
C ASP A 328 -5.84 -15.53 -9.43
N ASP A 329 -4.56 -15.62 -9.76
CA ASP A 329 -4.07 -15.85 -11.13
C ASP A 329 -3.92 -17.36 -11.46
N ASP A 330 -3.94 -18.26 -10.47
CA ASP A 330 -3.85 -19.72 -10.68
C ASP A 330 -5.25 -20.37 -10.73
N GLU A 331 -5.73 -20.66 -11.95
CA GLU A 331 -7.06 -21.30 -12.19
C GLU A 331 -7.23 -22.67 -11.51
N ARG A 332 -6.13 -23.32 -11.10
CA ARG A 332 -6.19 -24.60 -10.37
C ARG A 332 -6.68 -24.42 -8.94
N ILE A 333 -6.49 -23.22 -8.37
CA ILE A 333 -6.83 -22.92 -6.98
C ILE A 333 -8.28 -22.46 -6.87
N LYS A 334 -9.09 -23.21 -6.15
CA LYS A 334 -10.48 -22.89 -5.88
C LYS A 334 -10.70 -22.30 -4.49
N LYS A 335 -9.78 -22.63 -3.57
CA LYS A 335 -9.83 -22.20 -2.17
C LYS A 335 -8.43 -22.28 -1.57
N ALA A 336 -8.11 -21.35 -0.65
CA ALA A 336 -6.81 -21.35 0.02
C ALA A 336 -6.93 -21.19 1.53
N PHE A 337 -6.02 -21.87 2.25
CA PHE A 337 -5.90 -21.81 3.72
C PHE A 337 -4.55 -21.22 4.08
N ILE A 338 -4.55 -20.14 4.86
CA ILE A 338 -3.34 -19.37 5.20
C ILE A 338 -3.03 -19.56 6.67
N TYR A 339 -1.80 -20.01 6.97
CA TYR A 339 -1.28 -20.18 8.32
C TYR A 339 -1.30 -18.89 9.14
N THR A 340 -1.68 -18.97 10.41
CA THR A 340 -1.73 -17.84 11.35
C THR A 340 -0.53 -17.79 12.28
N PHE A 341 -0.15 -16.57 12.70
CA PHE A 341 0.96 -16.29 13.61
C PHE A 341 0.44 -15.87 14.99
N ASP A 342 -0.40 -16.71 15.58
CA ASP A 342 -1.00 -16.40 16.88
C ASP A 342 0.06 -16.27 17.98
N ASN A 343 0.01 -15.17 18.74
CA ASN A 343 0.93 -14.86 19.84
C ASN A 343 2.41 -14.74 19.47
N ILE A 344 2.72 -14.45 18.20
CA ILE A 344 4.09 -14.14 17.76
C ILE A 344 4.28 -12.62 17.78
N GLU A 345 5.31 -12.15 18.48
CA GLU A 345 5.65 -10.72 18.52
C GLU A 345 5.93 -10.17 17.11
N GLY A 346 5.34 -9.01 16.80
CA GLY A 346 5.49 -8.36 15.49
C GLY A 346 4.56 -8.89 14.41
N SER A 347 3.69 -9.89 14.71
CA SER A 347 2.74 -10.45 13.74
C SER A 347 1.49 -9.59 13.53
N GLU A 348 1.32 -8.50 14.28
CA GLU A 348 0.10 -7.67 14.27
C GLU A 348 -0.24 -7.16 12.85
N ALA A 349 0.79 -6.84 12.05
CA ALA A 349 0.59 -6.36 10.68
C ALA A 349 0.04 -7.47 9.77
N VAL A 350 0.71 -8.62 9.68
CA VAL A 350 0.29 -9.73 8.83
C VAL A 350 -1.06 -10.28 9.26
N MET A 351 -1.29 -10.43 10.57
CA MET A 351 -2.56 -10.91 11.11
C MET A 351 -3.72 -9.94 10.80
N ASN A 352 -3.50 -8.63 10.94
CA ASN A 352 -4.50 -7.62 10.57
C ASN A 352 -4.89 -7.70 9.07
N ARG A 353 -3.92 -7.94 8.18
CA ARG A 353 -4.17 -8.09 6.73
C ARG A 353 -4.88 -9.41 6.42
N MET A 354 -4.49 -10.51 7.06
CA MET A 354 -5.14 -11.82 6.91
C MET A 354 -6.60 -11.76 7.35
N LEU A 355 -6.90 -11.20 8.53
CA LEU A 355 -8.27 -11.02 9.01
C LEU A 355 -9.16 -10.28 7.99
N LYS A 356 -8.62 -9.21 7.38
CA LYS A 356 -9.37 -8.44 6.37
C LYS A 356 -9.50 -9.17 5.03
N ALA A 357 -8.44 -9.84 4.58
CA ALA A 357 -8.45 -10.60 3.34
C ALA A 357 -9.43 -11.77 3.38
N THR A 358 -9.51 -12.47 4.51
CA THR A 358 -10.39 -13.62 4.72
C THR A 358 -11.82 -13.25 5.16
N GLY A 359 -12.08 -11.96 5.46
CA GLY A 359 -13.36 -11.54 6.04
C GLY A 359 -13.63 -12.18 7.41
N ASN A 360 -12.57 -12.39 8.22
CA ASN A 360 -12.59 -13.05 9.52
C ASN A 360 -13.00 -14.55 9.47
N GLN A 361 -12.88 -15.20 8.31
CA GLN A 361 -13.17 -16.63 8.19
C GLN A 361 -12.00 -17.46 8.69
N ILE A 362 -12.22 -18.30 9.69
CA ILE A 362 -11.22 -19.13 10.36
C ILE A 362 -11.63 -20.59 10.23
N VAL A 363 -10.67 -21.46 9.92
CA VAL A 363 -10.79 -22.92 9.89
C VAL A 363 -9.71 -23.52 10.78
N LYS A 364 -10.07 -24.52 11.57
CA LYS A 364 -9.12 -25.26 12.42
C LYS A 364 -8.55 -26.44 11.66
N GLY A 365 -7.26 -26.70 11.79
CA GLY A 365 -6.60 -27.80 11.10
C GLY A 365 -7.25 -29.18 11.32
N ARG A 366 -7.92 -29.41 12.44
CA ARG A 366 -8.69 -30.62 12.71
C ARG A 366 -10.03 -30.72 11.95
N GLU A 367 -10.46 -29.64 11.28
CA GLU A 367 -11.72 -29.59 10.50
C GLU A 367 -11.46 -29.85 9.02
N LEU A 368 -10.21 -29.98 8.63
CA LEU A 368 -9.73 -30.34 7.30
C LEU A 368 -9.38 -31.83 7.23
#